data_e03e5a41f1103eacafef4c0e4eb29b4a
#
_entry.id   e03e5a41f1103eacafef4c0e4eb29b4a
#
_cell.length_a   1.000
_cell.length_b   1.000
_cell.length_c   1.000
_cell.angle_alpha   90.00
_cell.angle_beta   90.00
_cell.angle_gamma   90.00
#
_symmetry.space_group_name_H-M   'P 1'
#
loop_
_entity.id
_entity.type
_entity.pdbx_description
1 polymer ?
#
loop_
_entity_poly.entity_id
_entity_poly.type
_entity_poly.pdbx_seq_one_letter_code
_entity_poly.pdbx_strand_id
1 'polypeptide(L)'
;GGKYAAKYINYGKVLTKGYTVSARYGFGNWVSIGGNFTKMDVRDNMKTSISSSAENLAYKERMPNLPYMFADSDVTFYWRDLGRKGNMLTVSYDNQYLHNFTYYSSRIGSNKGDYVVPDQFSHNISFSYSLQKGRYNVSLECRNFTDEKLYDNFSLQKAGRAFYGKLRVCFGN
;
A
#
# COMPACT_ATOMS: atom_id res chain seq x y z
N GLY A 1 30.55 29.75 1.77
CA GLY A 1 29.56 28.70 1.49
C GLY A 1 28.37 28.83 2.41
N GLY A 2 27.26 29.35 1.88
CA GLY A 2 26.01 29.47 2.65
C GLY A 2 25.47 28.09 3.05
N LYS A 3 25.25 27.87 4.34
CA LYS A 3 24.54 26.71 4.85
C LYS A 3 23.06 26.91 4.53
N TYR A 4 22.53 26.18 3.57
CA TYR A 4 21.09 26.09 3.35
C TYR A 4 20.49 25.24 4.48
N ALA A 5 19.80 25.87 5.40
CA ALA A 5 18.98 25.14 6.39
C ALA A 5 17.65 24.77 5.76
N ALA A 6 17.32 23.49 5.69
CA ALA A 6 15.99 23.04 5.31
C ALA A 6 14.99 23.51 6.40
N LYS A 7 13.93 24.22 5.99
CA LYS A 7 12.87 24.70 6.89
C LYS A 7 11.55 24.04 6.51
N TYR A 8 10.87 23.50 7.49
CA TYR A 8 9.48 23.08 7.31
C TYR A 8 8.59 24.33 7.27
N ILE A 9 7.76 24.40 6.25
CA ILE A 9 6.77 25.47 6.10
C ILE A 9 5.38 24.83 5.89
N ASN A 10 4.33 25.51 6.32
CA ASN A 10 2.98 25.11 6.00
C ASN A 10 2.74 25.30 4.49
N TYR A 11 2.37 24.21 3.83
CA TYR A 11 2.04 24.24 2.41
C TYR A 11 0.59 24.75 2.24
N GLY A 12 0.37 25.97 2.14
CA GLY A 12 -0.85 26.75 1.92
C GLY A 12 -2.17 26.00 1.75
N LYS A 13 -2.70 25.91 0.53
CA LYS A 13 -3.99 25.27 0.23
C LYS A 13 -3.83 24.09 -0.71
N VAL A 14 -4.35 22.93 -0.30
CA VAL A 14 -4.42 21.73 -1.13
C VAL A 14 -5.89 21.33 -1.28
N LEU A 15 -6.31 21.02 -2.50
CA LEU A 15 -7.62 20.48 -2.79
C LEU A 15 -7.50 18.97 -3.00
N THR A 16 -8.20 18.22 -2.17
CA THR A 16 -8.28 16.75 -2.29
C THR A 16 -9.70 16.34 -2.64
N LYS A 17 -9.86 15.54 -3.68
CA LYS A 17 -11.11 14.90 -4.09
C LYS A 17 -10.84 13.43 -4.37
N GLY A 18 -11.78 12.56 -4.05
CA GLY A 18 -11.61 11.15 -4.35
C GLY A 18 -12.77 10.32 -3.85
N TYR A 19 -12.65 9.03 -4.09
CA TYR A 19 -13.57 8.02 -3.61
C TYR A 19 -12.83 6.71 -3.36
N THR A 20 -13.37 5.92 -2.45
CA THR A 20 -12.97 4.53 -2.21
C THR A 20 -14.21 3.66 -2.30
N VAL A 21 -14.07 2.56 -3.01
CA VAL A 21 -15.09 1.51 -3.08
C VAL A 21 -14.48 0.25 -2.46
N SER A 22 -15.19 -0.37 -1.53
CA SER A 22 -14.75 -1.60 -0.87
C SER A 22 -15.88 -2.61 -0.89
N ALA A 23 -15.53 -3.87 -1.13
CA ALA A 23 -16.48 -4.98 -1.06
C ALA A 23 -15.80 -6.21 -0.46
N ARG A 24 -16.56 -6.99 0.30
CA ARG A 24 -16.15 -8.29 0.81
C ARG A 24 -17.32 -9.25 0.75
N TYR A 25 -17.04 -10.46 0.29
CA TYR A 25 -18.04 -11.51 0.22
C TYR A 25 -17.48 -12.85 0.72
N GLY A 26 -18.29 -13.57 1.49
CA GLY A 26 -17.98 -14.90 1.99
C GLY A 26 -18.86 -15.95 1.32
N PHE A 27 -18.23 -16.96 0.75
CA PHE A 27 -18.93 -18.13 0.19
C PHE A 27 -18.97 -19.23 1.25
N GLY A 28 -20.08 -19.29 1.97
CA GLY A 28 -20.21 -20.21 3.10
C GLY A 28 -19.10 -20.02 4.13
N ASN A 29 -18.55 -21.14 4.62
CA ASN A 29 -17.52 -21.17 5.64
C ASN A 29 -16.10 -21.47 5.11
N TRP A 30 -15.93 -21.50 3.79
CA TRP A 30 -14.72 -22.03 3.17
C TRP A 30 -13.94 -21.03 2.33
N VAL A 31 -14.55 -19.93 1.86
CA VAL A 31 -13.80 -18.88 1.15
C VAL A 31 -14.33 -17.49 1.49
N SER A 32 -13.43 -16.52 1.54
CA SER A 32 -13.71 -15.09 1.61
C SER A 32 -12.92 -14.38 0.51
N ILE A 33 -13.59 -13.48 -0.20
CA ILE A 33 -12.97 -12.62 -1.21
C ILE A 33 -13.24 -11.18 -0.82
N GLY A 34 -12.23 -10.34 -0.83
CA GLY A 34 -12.34 -8.93 -0.50
C GLY A 34 -11.52 -8.07 -1.42
N GLY A 35 -11.82 -6.78 -1.43
CA GLY A 35 -11.01 -5.81 -2.14
C GLY A 35 -11.48 -4.39 -1.91
N ASN A 36 -10.60 -3.48 -2.22
CA ASN A 36 -10.88 -2.06 -2.27
C ASN A 36 -10.19 -1.42 -3.47
N PHE A 37 -10.76 -0.33 -3.92
CA PHE A 37 -10.21 0.52 -4.96
C PHE A 37 -10.34 1.96 -4.52
N THR A 38 -9.25 2.71 -4.58
CA THR A 38 -9.21 4.13 -4.26
C THR A 38 -8.70 4.92 -5.45
N LYS A 39 -9.42 5.98 -5.78
CA LYS A 39 -8.97 7.01 -6.71
C LYS A 39 -9.11 8.36 -6.05
N MET A 40 -8.03 9.13 -6.05
CA MET A 40 -8.01 10.48 -5.50
C MET A 40 -7.25 11.44 -6.42
N ASP A 41 -7.60 12.71 -6.33
CA ASP A 41 -6.93 13.81 -7.03
C ASP A 41 -6.57 14.86 -5.98
N VAL A 42 -5.28 15.08 -5.82
CA VAL A 42 -4.70 15.99 -4.83
C VAL A 42 -3.96 17.07 -5.59
N ARG A 43 -4.46 18.32 -5.53
CA ARG A 43 -3.94 19.44 -6.32
C ARG A 43 -3.55 20.62 -5.45
N ASP A 44 -2.50 21.31 -5.88
CA ASP A 44 -2.21 22.63 -5.35
C ASP A 44 -3.38 23.57 -5.66
N ASN A 45 -3.87 24.27 -4.64
CA ASN A 45 -4.97 25.24 -4.79
C ASN A 45 -4.57 26.66 -4.34
N MET A 46 -3.26 26.95 -4.37
CA MET A 46 -2.72 28.27 -4.11
C MET A 46 -2.50 29.04 -5.41
N LYS A 47 -3.14 30.19 -5.55
CA LYS A 47 -2.96 31.06 -6.73
C LYS A 47 -1.64 31.83 -6.70
N THR A 48 -1.16 32.15 -5.51
CA THR A 48 0.07 32.93 -5.32
C THR A 48 1.13 32.09 -4.60
N SER A 49 2.40 32.29 -4.91
CA SER A 49 3.51 31.60 -4.26
C SER A 49 3.60 31.96 -2.76
N ILE A 50 4.02 30.98 -1.92
CA ILE A 50 4.25 31.19 -0.49
C ILE A 50 5.41 32.20 -0.25
N SER A 51 6.39 32.20 -1.13
CA SER A 51 7.63 32.98 -0.98
C SER A 51 7.59 34.35 -1.66
N SER A 52 6.63 34.60 -2.51
CA SER A 52 6.50 35.83 -3.28
C SER A 52 5.04 36.10 -3.64
N SER A 53 4.71 37.35 -3.94
CA SER A 53 3.38 37.72 -4.46
C SER A 53 3.17 37.30 -5.94
N ALA A 54 4.10 36.54 -6.52
CA ALA A 54 4.03 36.09 -7.88
C ALA A 54 3.00 34.95 -8.04
N GLU A 55 2.54 34.75 -9.26
CA GLU A 55 1.65 33.64 -9.61
C GLU A 55 2.33 32.31 -9.30
N ASN A 56 1.59 31.39 -8.71
CA ASN A 56 2.07 30.04 -8.42
C ASN A 56 1.90 29.16 -9.67
N LEU A 57 3.02 28.83 -10.32
CA LEU A 57 3.06 27.97 -11.49
C LEU A 57 2.52 26.56 -11.25
N ALA A 58 2.50 26.12 -9.98
CA ALA A 58 1.95 24.83 -9.57
C ALA A 58 0.43 24.87 -9.33
N TYR A 59 -0.23 26.03 -9.47
CA TYR A 59 -1.68 26.15 -9.26
C TYR A 59 -2.47 25.18 -10.12
N LYS A 60 -3.32 24.38 -9.49
CA LYS A 60 -4.09 23.26 -10.08
C LYS A 60 -3.25 22.08 -10.60
N GLU A 61 -1.94 22.09 -10.46
CA GLU A 61 -1.14 20.92 -10.76
C GLU A 61 -1.32 19.84 -9.68
N ARG A 62 -1.17 18.58 -10.08
CA ARG A 62 -1.24 17.45 -9.15
C ARG A 62 -0.03 17.46 -8.24
N MET A 63 -0.25 17.22 -6.95
CA MET A 63 0.83 17.11 -5.98
C MET A 63 1.71 15.91 -6.31
N PRO A 64 3.05 16.11 -6.42
CA PRO A 64 3.96 15.00 -6.63
C PRO A 64 4.10 14.14 -5.38
N ASN A 65 4.68 12.96 -5.55
CA ASN A 65 4.97 12.01 -4.49
C ASN A 65 3.72 11.51 -3.72
N LEU A 66 2.58 11.53 -4.38
CA LEU A 66 1.31 11.04 -3.85
C LEU A 66 0.66 10.10 -4.86
N PRO A 67 0.53 8.80 -4.54
CA PRO A 67 -0.26 7.88 -5.35
C PRO A 67 -1.70 8.36 -5.44
N TYR A 68 -2.28 8.34 -6.62
CA TYR A 68 -3.64 8.81 -6.84
C TYR A 68 -4.63 7.71 -7.22
N MET A 69 -4.14 6.52 -7.50
CA MET A 69 -4.97 5.36 -7.79
C MET A 69 -4.28 4.10 -7.28
N PHE A 70 -4.98 3.34 -6.46
CA PHE A 70 -4.48 2.08 -5.92
C PHE A 70 -5.64 1.15 -5.57
N ALA A 71 -5.34 -0.14 -5.56
CA ALA A 71 -6.28 -1.18 -5.23
C ALA A 71 -5.60 -2.29 -4.43
N ASP A 72 -6.36 -2.89 -3.53
CA ASP A 72 -5.98 -4.10 -2.82
C ASP A 72 -7.05 -5.15 -3.04
N SER A 73 -6.67 -6.42 -3.16
CA SER A 73 -7.63 -7.52 -3.12
C SER A 73 -7.05 -8.72 -2.38
N ASP A 74 -7.94 -9.49 -1.78
CA ASP A 74 -7.58 -10.69 -1.04
C ASP A 74 -8.55 -11.83 -1.31
N VAL A 75 -8.01 -13.04 -1.27
CA VAL A 75 -8.79 -14.28 -1.27
C VAL A 75 -8.25 -15.16 -0.16
N THR A 76 -9.15 -15.64 0.69
CA THR A 76 -8.79 -16.53 1.80
C THR A 76 -9.64 -17.79 1.75
N PHE A 77 -8.96 -18.93 1.80
CA PHE A 77 -9.56 -20.25 1.89
C PHE A 77 -9.42 -20.83 3.29
N TYR A 78 -10.47 -21.48 3.77
CA TYR A 78 -10.54 -22.06 5.11
C TYR A 78 -10.89 -23.55 5.01
N TRP A 79 -10.02 -24.43 5.46
CA TRP A 79 -10.29 -25.86 5.64
C TRP A 79 -10.37 -26.17 7.11
N ARG A 80 -11.60 -26.35 7.56
CA ARG A 80 -11.89 -26.72 8.96
C ARG A 80 -11.74 -28.23 9.17
N ASP A 81 -11.37 -28.60 10.38
CA ASP A 81 -11.22 -30.00 10.80
C ASP A 81 -10.22 -30.80 9.95
N LEU A 82 -9.26 -30.12 9.31
CA LEU A 82 -8.22 -30.76 8.51
C LEU A 82 -7.28 -31.60 9.42
N GLY A 83 -7.25 -32.91 9.17
CA GLY A 83 -6.45 -33.87 9.92
C GLY A 83 -7.02 -34.24 11.30
N ARG A 84 -7.62 -33.33 12.04
CA ARG A 84 -8.25 -33.55 13.33
C ARG A 84 -9.32 -32.49 13.60
N LYS A 85 -10.41 -32.90 14.27
CA LYS A 85 -11.48 -31.99 14.69
C LYS A 85 -10.93 -30.84 15.53
N GLY A 86 -11.30 -29.63 15.15
CA GLY A 86 -10.82 -28.38 15.77
C GLY A 86 -9.51 -27.83 15.22
N ASN A 87 -8.90 -28.47 14.22
CA ASN A 87 -7.81 -27.89 13.46
C ASN A 87 -8.34 -27.07 12.28
N MET A 88 -7.56 -26.11 11.80
CA MET A 88 -7.94 -25.30 10.64
C MET A 88 -6.71 -24.92 9.82
N LEU A 89 -6.74 -25.17 8.54
CA LEU A 89 -5.81 -24.60 7.58
C LEU A 89 -6.45 -23.38 6.95
N THR A 90 -5.70 -22.28 6.91
CA THR A 90 -6.05 -21.07 6.21
C THR A 90 -4.98 -20.77 5.16
N VAL A 91 -5.39 -20.55 3.94
CA VAL A 91 -4.51 -20.09 2.86
C VAL A 91 -5.04 -18.78 2.38
N SER A 92 -4.21 -17.73 2.47
CA SER A 92 -4.56 -16.39 2.03
C SER A 92 -3.62 -15.95 0.92
N TYR A 93 -4.21 -15.37 -0.10
CA TYR A 93 -3.51 -14.64 -1.14
C TYR A 93 -4.00 -13.21 -1.10
N ASP A 94 -3.09 -12.27 -1.10
CA ASP A 94 -3.40 -10.84 -1.21
C ASP A 94 -2.50 -10.19 -2.26
N ASN A 95 -3.04 -9.18 -2.91
CA ASN A 95 -2.28 -8.36 -3.84
C ASN A 95 -2.58 -6.88 -3.62
N GLN A 96 -1.61 -6.06 -3.99
CA GLN A 96 -1.71 -4.62 -3.97
C GLN A 96 -1.25 -4.09 -5.33
N TYR A 97 -2.10 -3.28 -5.94
CA TYR A 97 -1.81 -2.51 -7.14
C TYR A 97 -1.63 -1.05 -6.80
N LEU A 98 -0.57 -0.44 -7.28
CA LEU A 98 -0.29 0.98 -7.20
C LEU A 98 -0.04 1.52 -8.59
N HIS A 99 -0.91 2.42 -9.04
CA HIS A 99 -0.74 3.07 -10.34
C HIS A 99 0.42 4.06 -10.32
N ASN A 100 1.10 4.20 -11.44
CA ASN A 100 2.23 5.09 -11.57
C ASN A 100 1.88 6.52 -11.12
N PHE A 101 2.85 7.20 -10.57
CA PHE A 101 2.69 8.57 -10.11
C PHE A 101 4.00 9.35 -10.23
N THR A 102 3.89 10.66 -10.36
CA THR A 102 5.05 11.54 -10.46
C THR A 102 5.68 11.74 -9.09
N TYR A 103 6.96 11.41 -8.97
CA TYR A 103 7.74 11.64 -7.76
C TYR A 103 8.30 13.07 -7.71
N TYR A 104 8.90 13.54 -8.80
CA TYR A 104 9.29 14.93 -9.00
C TYR A 104 8.56 15.50 -10.21
N SER A 105 8.18 16.76 -10.13
CA SER A 105 7.63 17.49 -11.25
C SER A 105 8.41 18.77 -11.47
N SER A 106 8.80 19.04 -12.71
CA SER A 106 9.44 20.27 -13.12
C SER A 106 8.56 21.51 -12.84
N ARG A 107 7.23 21.34 -12.83
CA ARG A 107 6.27 22.41 -12.54
C ARG A 107 6.20 22.78 -11.06
N ILE A 108 6.63 21.87 -10.17
CA ILE A 108 6.61 22.07 -8.71
C ILE A 108 8.05 22.17 -8.17
N GLY A 109 8.94 22.79 -8.94
CA GLY A 109 10.28 23.18 -8.49
C GLY A 109 11.37 22.11 -8.64
N SER A 110 11.11 21.05 -9.39
CA SER A 110 12.19 20.11 -9.75
C SER A 110 13.02 20.67 -10.91
N ASN A 111 14.29 20.84 -10.70
CA ASN A 111 15.27 21.15 -11.76
C ASN A 111 15.80 19.89 -12.47
N LYS A 112 15.34 18.71 -12.08
CA LYS A 112 15.80 17.41 -12.59
C LYS A 112 14.84 16.80 -13.63
N GLY A 113 13.77 17.52 -13.99
CA GLY A 113 12.71 17.02 -14.86
C GLY A 113 11.65 16.21 -14.09
N ASP A 114 10.80 15.53 -14.81
CA ASP A 114 9.75 14.69 -14.24
C ASP A 114 10.27 13.27 -14.01
N TYR A 115 10.16 12.80 -12.78
CA TYR A 115 10.46 11.41 -12.40
C TYR A 115 9.16 10.71 -12.05
N VAL A 116 8.93 9.57 -12.67
CA VAL A 116 7.73 8.76 -12.49
C VAL A 116 8.09 7.47 -11.74
N VAL A 117 7.39 7.19 -10.66
CA VAL A 117 7.35 5.86 -10.04
C VAL A 117 6.45 4.98 -10.92
N PRO A 118 6.92 3.82 -11.43
CA PRO A 118 6.14 2.98 -12.32
C PRO A 118 4.93 2.34 -11.62
N ASP A 119 4.04 1.74 -12.41
CA ASP A 119 3.02 0.84 -11.89
C ASP A 119 3.68 -0.29 -11.09
N GLN A 120 3.07 -0.64 -9.97
CA GLN A 120 3.58 -1.68 -9.07
C GLN A 120 2.48 -2.67 -8.74
N PHE A 121 2.85 -3.94 -8.73
CA PHE A 121 1.94 -5.02 -8.42
C PHE A 121 2.61 -5.99 -7.46
N SER A 122 2.19 -5.97 -6.21
CA SER A 122 2.73 -6.83 -5.16
C SER A 122 1.80 -8.00 -4.90
N HIS A 123 2.36 -9.20 -4.80
CA HIS A 123 1.64 -10.43 -4.55
C HIS A 123 2.19 -11.13 -3.31
N ASN A 124 1.33 -11.49 -2.39
CA ASN A 124 1.68 -12.17 -1.16
C ASN A 124 0.84 -13.45 -1.00
N ILE A 125 1.43 -14.45 -0.39
CA ILE A 125 0.73 -15.69 -0.05
C ILE A 125 1.10 -16.10 1.37
N SER A 126 0.13 -16.57 2.11
CA SER A 126 0.33 -17.08 3.46
C SER A 126 -0.43 -18.39 3.70
N PHE A 127 0.20 -19.24 4.50
CA PHE A 127 -0.36 -20.49 4.99
C PHE A 127 -0.35 -20.44 6.51
N SER A 128 -1.46 -20.73 7.14
CA SER A 128 -1.57 -20.75 8.59
C SER A 128 -2.32 -22.00 9.03
N TYR A 129 -1.67 -22.79 9.87
CA TYR A 129 -2.27 -24.01 10.41
C TYR A 129 -2.48 -23.87 11.92
N SER A 130 -3.72 -23.90 12.32
CA SER A 130 -4.19 -23.82 13.69
C SER A 130 -4.49 -25.23 14.20
N LEU A 131 -3.88 -25.61 15.31
CA LEU A 131 -3.97 -26.92 15.95
C LEU A 131 -4.65 -26.80 17.32
N GLN A 132 -5.33 -27.87 17.72
CA GLN A 132 -5.96 -27.99 19.04
C GLN A 132 -6.83 -26.77 19.39
N LYS A 133 -7.76 -26.45 18.50
CA LYS A 133 -8.69 -25.30 18.65
C LYS A 133 -7.96 -23.95 18.86
N GLY A 134 -6.80 -23.76 18.22
CA GLY A 134 -6.03 -22.53 18.27
C GLY A 134 -4.94 -22.46 19.32
N ARG A 135 -4.72 -23.54 20.09
CA ARG A 135 -3.64 -23.58 21.08
C ARG A 135 -2.25 -23.41 20.44
N TYR A 136 -2.03 -24.03 19.29
CA TYR A 136 -0.82 -23.88 18.51
C TYR A 136 -1.17 -23.33 17.13
N ASN A 137 -0.43 -22.33 16.68
CA ASN A 137 -0.58 -21.79 15.34
C ASN A 137 0.80 -21.70 14.69
N VAL A 138 0.93 -22.30 13.51
CA VAL A 138 2.13 -22.21 12.67
C VAL A 138 1.74 -21.47 11.42
N SER A 139 2.51 -20.46 11.05
CA SER A 139 2.26 -19.70 9.82
C SER A 139 3.54 -19.53 9.01
N LEU A 140 3.40 -19.63 7.71
CA LEU A 140 4.43 -19.33 6.71
C LEU A 140 3.86 -18.28 5.77
N GLU A 141 4.65 -17.27 5.48
CA GLU A 141 4.26 -16.16 4.59
C GLU A 141 5.38 -15.90 3.59
N CYS A 142 5.01 -15.73 2.32
CA CYS A 142 5.91 -15.24 1.29
C CYS A 142 5.35 -13.91 0.78
N ARG A 143 6.06 -12.84 1.05
CA ARG A 143 5.74 -11.50 0.55
C ARG A 143 6.44 -11.26 -0.77
N ASN A 144 5.74 -10.55 -1.66
CA ASN A 144 6.24 -10.21 -2.98
C ASN A 144 6.81 -11.45 -3.68
N PHE A 145 6.03 -12.54 -3.77
CA PHE A 145 6.53 -13.83 -4.27
C PHE A 145 6.92 -13.79 -5.75
N THR A 146 6.44 -12.82 -6.50
CA THR A 146 6.84 -12.53 -7.88
C THR A 146 8.19 -11.84 -7.99
N ASP A 147 8.75 -11.35 -6.86
CA ASP A 147 10.01 -10.59 -6.79
C ASP A 147 9.99 -9.29 -7.61
N GLU A 148 8.82 -8.64 -7.65
CA GLU A 148 8.63 -7.37 -8.35
C GLU A 148 9.45 -6.26 -7.69
N LYS A 149 9.98 -5.33 -8.48
CA LYS A 149 10.66 -4.14 -7.97
C LYS A 149 9.63 -3.14 -7.47
N LEU A 150 9.50 -3.06 -6.17
CA LEU A 150 8.56 -2.16 -5.51
C LEU A 150 9.29 -0.94 -4.97
N TYR A 151 8.62 0.20 -5.03
CA TYR A 151 9.12 1.47 -4.54
C TYR A 151 8.11 2.07 -3.55
N ASP A 152 8.59 2.81 -2.58
CA ASP A 152 7.73 3.63 -1.73
C ASP A 152 7.47 5.02 -2.37
N ASN A 153 6.76 5.85 -1.65
CA ASN A 153 6.44 7.20 -2.10
C ASN A 153 7.66 8.14 -2.24
N PHE A 154 8.86 7.70 -1.83
CA PHE A 154 10.13 8.42 -1.98
C PHE A 154 11.03 7.81 -3.06
N SER A 155 10.50 6.93 -3.90
CA SER A 155 11.25 6.13 -4.89
C SER A 155 12.40 5.29 -4.30
N LEU A 156 12.32 4.96 -3.02
CA LEU A 156 13.22 4.00 -2.40
C LEU A 156 12.73 2.60 -2.71
N GLN A 157 13.59 1.76 -3.24
CA GLN A 157 13.28 0.37 -3.51
C GLN A 157 13.02 -0.37 -2.20
N LYS A 158 11.89 -1.04 -2.11
CA LYS A 158 11.55 -1.94 -1.01
C LYS A 158 12.32 -3.25 -1.12
N ALA A 159 12.35 -4.02 -0.04
CA ALA A 159 12.85 -5.38 -0.08
C ALA A 159 12.11 -6.19 -1.15
N GLY A 160 12.84 -7.04 -1.88
CA GLY A 160 12.26 -7.98 -2.82
C GLY A 160 11.48 -9.09 -2.09
N ARG A 161 11.47 -10.28 -2.67
CA ARG A 161 10.80 -11.44 -2.07
C ARG A 161 11.34 -11.74 -0.67
N ALA A 162 10.42 -11.95 0.28
CA ALA A 162 10.75 -12.24 1.67
C ALA A 162 9.88 -13.36 2.23
N PHE A 163 10.51 -14.23 3.06
CA PHE A 163 9.85 -15.36 3.71
C PHE A 163 9.82 -15.14 5.21
N TYR A 164 8.68 -15.44 5.83
CA TYR A 164 8.46 -15.32 7.25
C TYR A 164 7.88 -16.60 7.80
N GLY A 165 8.39 -17.05 8.95
CA GLY A 165 7.84 -18.12 9.75
C GLY A 165 7.39 -17.59 11.11
N LYS A 166 6.22 -18.00 11.59
CA LYS A 166 5.69 -17.61 12.89
C LYS A 166 5.13 -18.82 13.61
N LEU A 167 5.55 -19.00 14.86
CA LEU A 167 4.97 -19.96 15.80
C LEU A 167 4.30 -19.16 16.93
N ARG A 168 3.03 -19.46 17.22
CA ARG A 168 2.30 -18.92 18.35
C ARG A 168 1.77 -20.06 19.21
N VAL A 169 2.02 -19.99 20.51
CA VAL A 169 1.51 -20.93 21.51
C VAL A 169 0.66 -20.14 22.50
N CYS A 170 -0.58 -20.59 22.71
CA CYS A 170 -1.48 -20.01 23.70
C CYS A 170 -1.49 -20.92 24.94
N PHE A 171 -1.09 -20.37 26.07
CA PHE A 171 -1.15 -21.01 27.38
C PHE A 171 -2.41 -20.49 28.08
N GLY A 172 -3.33 -21.39 28.38
CA GLY A 172 -4.58 -21.06 29.06
C GLY A 172 -5.45 -22.32 29.11
N ASN A 173 -6.17 -22.48 30.18
CA ASN A 173 -7.16 -23.55 30.35
C ASN A 173 -8.38 -23.28 29.48
#